data_ee36e91cb3d77fa8433054e2fb5aa5b2
#
_entry.id   ee36e91cb3d77fa8433054e2fb5aa5b2
#
_cell.length_a   1.000
_cell.length_b   1.000
_cell.length_c   1.000
_cell.angle_alpha   90.00
_cell.angle_beta   90.00
_cell.angle_gamma   90.00
#
_symmetry.space_group_name_H-M   'P 1'
#
loop_
_entity.id
_entity.type
_entity.pdbx_description
1 polymer ?
#
loop_
_entity_poly.entity_id
_entity_poly.type
_entity_poly.pdbx_seq_one_letter_code
_entity_poly.pdbx_strand_id
1 'polypeptide(L)'
;MKKLLVACLLCASVIGLAFGQAKAASKTTVIVASSVDANPQNYTNVFYNKFIELAQQYSDNAFDFQFFPSMQLGDEQETVRGIQLGTIHIANLATNNYAPFAPSCGWVNMPYMFDSLEEFRALVDAMWDQNNEWAIKEGGCRLLCILDIGYRQLTTSAKHPVRKLADAKGIKIRTPQNALMVSTFKALGLEPTAVSFAETFNALQQGVVDGQEGCFNNVVTLKFYEAQKYATMINYSVHSCNFIVGERWLQSLP
;
A
#
# COMPACT_ATOMS: atom_id res chain seq x y z
N MET A 1 16.52 51.40 -58.70
CA MET A 1 16.52 49.96 -58.43
C MET A 1 17.06 49.55 -57.03
N LYS A 2 17.71 50.41 -56.24
CA LYS A 2 18.27 50.04 -54.89
C LYS A 2 17.30 50.24 -53.69
N LYS A 3 16.15 50.90 -53.90
CA LYS A 3 15.17 51.17 -52.81
C LYS A 3 14.05 50.14 -52.73
N LEU A 4 13.92 49.22 -53.69
CA LEU A 4 12.90 48.15 -53.66
C LEU A 4 13.39 46.85 -52.95
N LEU A 5 14.73 46.69 -52.86
CA LEU A 5 15.32 45.50 -52.21
C LEU A 5 15.36 45.58 -50.70
N VAL A 6 15.28 46.77 -50.11
CA VAL A 6 15.30 46.95 -48.64
C VAL A 6 13.92 46.74 -48.06
N ALA A 7 12.84 46.95 -48.78
CA ALA A 7 11.47 46.71 -48.28
C ALA A 7 11.08 45.24 -48.22
N CYS A 8 11.67 44.37 -49.08
CA CYS A 8 11.39 42.90 -48.98
C CYS A 8 12.16 42.16 -47.89
N LEU A 9 13.30 42.72 -47.42
CA LEU A 9 14.07 42.12 -46.33
C LEU A 9 13.51 42.44 -44.95
N LEU A 10 12.74 43.50 -44.78
CA LEU A 10 12.09 43.89 -43.52
C LEU A 10 10.73 43.19 -43.31
N CYS A 11 10.06 42.71 -44.37
CA CYS A 11 8.82 41.92 -44.24
C CYS A 11 9.07 40.43 -43.96
N ALA A 12 10.28 39.89 -44.24
CA ALA A 12 10.62 38.50 -43.96
C ALA A 12 11.03 38.26 -42.50
N SER A 13 11.37 39.32 -41.74
CA SER A 13 11.78 39.20 -40.34
C SER A 13 10.65 39.33 -39.32
N VAL A 14 9.41 39.66 -39.74
CA VAL A 14 8.26 39.81 -38.84
C VAL A 14 7.33 38.59 -38.87
N ILE A 15 7.47 37.69 -39.84
CA ILE A 15 6.63 36.46 -39.93
C ILE A 15 7.26 35.27 -39.16
N GLY A 16 8.50 35.42 -38.68
CA GLY A 16 9.24 34.33 -37.97
C GLY A 16 9.02 34.22 -36.46
N LEU A 17 8.17 35.05 -35.84
CA LEU A 17 8.06 35.11 -34.35
C LEU A 17 6.66 34.81 -33.79
N ALA A 18 5.80 34.19 -34.59
CA ALA A 18 4.46 33.77 -34.10
C ALA A 18 4.29 32.24 -34.04
N PHE A 19 5.38 31.47 -33.97
CA PHE A 19 5.29 30.12 -33.35
C PHE A 19 5.28 30.34 -31.85
N GLY A 20 4.09 30.56 -31.29
CA GLY A 20 3.86 30.51 -29.86
C GLY A 20 4.47 29.21 -29.34
N GLN A 21 5.51 29.30 -28.54
CA GLN A 21 5.90 28.21 -27.69
C GLN A 21 4.64 27.85 -26.90
N ALA A 22 3.97 26.76 -27.30
CA ALA A 22 2.99 26.13 -26.46
C ALA A 22 3.75 25.82 -25.16
N LYS A 23 3.51 26.62 -24.12
CA LYS A 23 4.06 26.40 -22.80
C LYS A 23 3.61 25.01 -22.41
N ALA A 24 4.51 24.04 -22.43
CA ALA A 24 4.20 22.70 -22.02
C ALA A 24 3.52 22.84 -20.65
N ALA A 25 2.28 22.41 -20.54
CA ALA A 25 1.55 22.47 -19.28
C ALA A 25 2.42 21.75 -18.23
N SER A 26 2.69 22.40 -17.10
CA SER A 26 3.47 21.78 -16.03
C SER A 26 2.68 20.57 -15.55
N LYS A 27 3.32 19.38 -15.59
CA LYS A 27 2.71 18.17 -15.07
C LYS A 27 2.48 18.28 -13.57
N THR A 28 1.38 17.74 -13.11
CA THR A 28 1.13 17.60 -11.67
C THR A 28 1.97 16.46 -11.10
N THR A 29 2.86 16.75 -10.17
CA THR A 29 3.66 15.72 -9.51
C THR A 29 2.80 14.87 -8.59
N VAL A 30 2.94 13.55 -8.70
CA VAL A 30 2.23 12.57 -7.87
C VAL A 30 3.25 11.72 -7.12
N ILE A 31 3.31 11.89 -5.81
CA ILE A 31 4.19 11.10 -4.92
C ILE A 31 3.47 9.80 -4.55
N VAL A 32 4.08 8.67 -4.90
CA VAL A 32 3.52 7.32 -4.67
C VAL A 32 4.45 6.57 -3.74
N ALA A 33 3.94 6.15 -2.58
CA ALA A 33 4.68 5.36 -1.59
C ALA A 33 4.27 3.90 -1.61
N SER A 34 5.23 3.00 -1.36
CA SER A 34 4.99 1.57 -1.21
C SER A 34 5.82 0.96 -0.11
N SER A 35 5.22 0.07 0.68
CA SER A 35 5.91 -0.68 1.73
C SER A 35 6.71 -1.88 1.20
N VAL A 36 6.45 -2.33 -0.03
CA VAL A 36 7.15 -3.47 -0.64
C VAL A 36 8.41 -3.04 -1.38
N ASP A 37 9.29 -4.00 -1.63
CA ASP A 37 10.53 -3.80 -2.37
C ASP A 37 10.29 -3.39 -3.84
N ALA A 38 11.36 -2.97 -4.53
CA ALA A 38 11.30 -2.52 -5.93
C ALA A 38 11.21 -3.68 -6.94
N ASN A 39 11.04 -4.94 -6.52
CA ASN A 39 10.93 -6.08 -7.43
C ASN A 39 9.73 -5.92 -8.37
N PRO A 40 9.91 -5.81 -9.69
CA PRO A 40 8.81 -5.59 -10.64
C PRO A 40 7.80 -6.74 -10.71
N GLN A 41 8.15 -7.93 -10.20
CA GLN A 41 7.25 -9.08 -10.11
C GLN A 41 6.41 -9.10 -8.83
N ASN A 42 6.68 -8.22 -7.88
CA ASN A 42 5.83 -8.06 -6.72
C ASN A 42 4.45 -7.54 -7.16
N TYR A 43 3.38 -8.17 -6.66
CA TYR A 43 2.00 -7.84 -7.05
C TYR A 43 1.67 -6.33 -6.93
N THR A 44 2.20 -5.67 -5.91
CA THR A 44 2.03 -4.23 -5.70
C THR A 44 2.67 -3.41 -6.83
N ASN A 45 3.89 -3.77 -7.23
CA ASN A 45 4.59 -3.08 -8.31
C ASN A 45 3.93 -3.33 -9.67
N VAL A 46 3.42 -4.55 -9.91
CA VAL A 46 2.62 -4.86 -11.10
C VAL A 46 1.39 -3.95 -11.14
N PHE A 47 0.68 -3.80 -10.02
CA PHE A 47 -0.47 -2.90 -9.91
C PHE A 47 -0.06 -1.44 -10.20
N TYR A 48 0.95 -0.92 -9.52
CA TYR A 48 1.38 0.47 -9.69
C TYR A 48 1.87 0.78 -11.11
N ASN A 49 2.65 -0.11 -11.70
CA ASN A 49 3.12 0.07 -13.08
C ASN A 49 1.94 0.19 -14.04
N LYS A 50 0.93 -0.68 -13.89
CA LYS A 50 -0.26 -0.63 -14.74
C LYS A 50 -1.14 0.58 -14.44
N PHE A 51 -1.31 0.93 -13.16
CA PHE A 51 -2.03 2.13 -12.75
C PHE A 51 -1.40 3.40 -13.33
N ILE A 52 -0.08 3.57 -13.20
CA ILE A 52 0.66 4.73 -13.70
C ILE A 52 0.55 4.82 -15.24
N GLU A 53 0.74 3.69 -15.93
CA GLU A 53 0.58 3.62 -17.40
C GLU A 53 -0.80 4.13 -17.84
N LEU A 54 -1.87 3.59 -17.22
CA LEU A 54 -3.25 3.96 -17.56
C LEU A 54 -3.58 5.40 -17.16
N ALA A 55 -3.13 5.83 -15.98
CA ALA A 55 -3.35 7.20 -15.51
C ALA A 55 -2.67 8.22 -16.44
N GLN A 56 -1.46 7.94 -16.93
CA GLN A 56 -0.78 8.77 -17.92
C GLN A 56 -1.53 8.78 -19.26
N GLN A 57 -1.98 7.61 -19.72
CA GLN A 57 -2.72 7.49 -20.97
C GLN A 57 -4.05 8.26 -20.94
N TYR A 58 -4.83 8.12 -19.87
CA TYR A 58 -6.17 8.74 -19.77
C TYR A 58 -6.12 10.24 -19.42
N SER A 59 -4.99 10.74 -18.92
CA SER A 59 -4.80 12.14 -18.57
C SER A 59 -3.97 12.91 -19.60
N ASP A 60 -3.70 12.36 -20.81
CA ASP A 60 -2.81 12.95 -21.78
C ASP A 60 -1.44 13.34 -21.19
N ASN A 61 -0.90 12.48 -20.31
CA ASN A 61 0.35 12.70 -19.58
C ASN A 61 0.36 13.95 -18.67
N ALA A 62 -0.78 14.32 -18.11
CA ALA A 62 -0.89 15.45 -17.18
C ALA A 62 -0.15 15.23 -15.84
N PHE A 63 0.20 13.99 -15.50
CA PHE A 63 0.85 13.63 -14.24
C PHE A 63 2.32 13.25 -14.42
N ASP A 64 3.14 13.58 -13.42
CA ASP A 64 4.52 13.13 -13.22
C ASP A 64 4.59 12.25 -11.97
N PHE A 65 4.57 10.93 -12.14
CA PHE A 65 4.57 9.98 -11.04
C PHE A 65 5.98 9.72 -10.54
N GLN A 66 6.19 9.97 -9.25
CA GLN A 66 7.42 9.66 -8.52
C GLN A 66 7.14 8.51 -7.55
N PHE A 67 7.68 7.34 -7.85
CA PHE A 67 7.44 6.11 -7.10
C PHE A 67 8.58 5.84 -6.10
N PHE A 68 8.23 5.64 -4.83
CA PHE A 68 9.13 5.40 -3.71
C PHE A 68 8.81 4.06 -3.04
N PRO A 69 9.45 2.95 -3.47
CA PRO A 69 9.29 1.62 -2.88
C PRO A 69 10.06 1.47 -1.57
N SER A 70 9.97 0.28 -0.95
CA SER A 70 10.79 -0.14 0.19
C SER A 70 10.73 0.80 1.39
N MET A 71 9.55 1.38 1.66
CA MET A 71 9.33 2.30 2.79
C MET A 71 10.28 3.53 2.80
N GLN A 72 10.73 3.99 1.63
CA GLN A 72 11.62 5.15 1.52
C GLN A 72 11.01 6.44 2.09
N LEU A 73 9.69 6.53 2.15
CA LEU A 73 8.95 7.67 2.70
C LEU A 73 8.37 7.39 4.10
N GLY A 74 8.91 6.40 4.80
CA GLY A 74 8.47 5.98 6.11
C GLY A 74 7.72 4.65 6.11
N ASP A 75 7.38 4.16 7.30
CA ASP A 75 6.58 2.97 7.47
C ASP A 75 5.12 3.19 7.00
N GLU A 76 4.28 2.13 7.05
CA GLU A 76 2.92 2.22 6.55
C GLU A 76 2.06 3.25 7.32
N GLN A 77 2.29 3.43 8.62
CA GLN A 77 1.56 4.44 9.41
C GLN A 77 2.04 5.87 9.12
N GLU A 78 3.36 6.05 8.97
CA GLU A 78 3.95 7.34 8.57
C GLU A 78 3.48 7.73 7.16
N THR A 79 3.36 6.75 6.27
CA THR A 79 2.81 6.94 4.91
C THR A 79 1.36 7.44 4.94
N VAL A 80 0.48 6.87 5.78
CA VAL A 80 -0.91 7.38 5.92
C VAL A 80 -0.92 8.81 6.44
N ARG A 81 -0.08 9.13 7.43
CA ARG A 81 0.05 10.53 7.93
C ARG A 81 0.56 11.47 6.84
N GLY A 82 1.51 11.01 6.03
CA GLY A 82 2.00 11.76 4.87
C GLY A 82 0.90 12.08 3.86
N ILE A 83 -0.02 11.12 3.61
CA ILE A 83 -1.20 11.33 2.76
C ILE A 83 -2.16 12.36 3.39
N GLN A 84 -2.44 12.25 4.68
CA GLN A 84 -3.30 13.20 5.40
C GLN A 84 -2.73 14.62 5.38
N LEU A 85 -1.40 14.76 5.42
CA LEU A 85 -0.69 16.05 5.32
C LEU A 85 -0.53 16.54 3.88
N GLY A 86 -0.72 15.69 2.87
CA GLY A 86 -0.55 16.00 1.45
C GLY A 86 0.89 15.98 0.96
N THR A 87 1.83 15.40 1.71
CA THR A 87 3.23 15.18 1.29
C THR A 87 3.39 13.89 0.48
N ILE A 88 2.48 12.95 0.63
CA ILE A 88 2.33 11.74 -0.18
C ILE A 88 0.92 11.79 -0.78
N HIS A 89 0.76 11.34 -2.02
CA HIS A 89 -0.52 11.44 -2.71
C HIS A 89 -1.23 10.10 -2.77
N ILE A 90 -0.50 9.03 -3.09
CA ILE A 90 -1.01 7.66 -3.25
C ILE A 90 -0.12 6.69 -2.49
N ALA A 91 -0.73 5.71 -1.85
CA ALA A 91 0.00 4.59 -1.25
C ALA A 91 -0.78 3.28 -1.28
N ASN A 92 -0.06 2.18 -1.09
CA ASN A 92 -0.64 0.91 -0.69
C ASN A 92 -0.14 0.51 0.68
N LEU A 93 -1.00 -0.13 1.43
CA LEU A 93 -0.66 -0.73 2.73
C LEU A 93 -1.65 -1.85 3.06
N ALA A 94 -1.22 -2.75 3.93
CA ALA A 94 -2.11 -3.78 4.44
C ALA A 94 -3.30 -3.13 5.18
N THR A 95 -4.51 -3.65 4.97
CA THR A 95 -5.73 -3.07 5.56
C THR A 95 -5.67 -3.01 7.09
N ASN A 96 -5.01 -3.98 7.73
CA ASN A 96 -4.79 -3.96 9.18
C ASN A 96 -3.91 -2.78 9.67
N ASN A 97 -3.02 -2.25 8.82
CA ASN A 97 -2.18 -1.09 9.13
C ASN A 97 -2.89 0.24 8.79
N TYR A 98 -3.94 0.19 7.96
CA TYR A 98 -4.84 1.32 7.71
C TYR A 98 -5.92 1.46 8.80
N ALA A 99 -6.39 0.36 9.37
CA ALA A 99 -7.47 0.35 10.36
C ALA A 99 -7.27 1.27 11.59
N PRO A 100 -6.06 1.55 12.09
CA PRO A 100 -5.88 2.55 13.15
C PRO A 100 -6.30 3.98 12.76
N PHE A 101 -6.33 4.31 11.46
CA PHE A 101 -6.74 5.61 10.93
C PHE A 101 -8.20 5.63 10.47
N ALA A 102 -8.72 4.49 10.06
CA ALA A 102 -10.10 4.29 9.65
C ALA A 102 -10.64 2.98 10.27
N PRO A 103 -11.00 3.00 11.57
CA PRO A 103 -11.38 1.79 12.31
C PRO A 103 -12.52 1.01 11.65
N SER A 104 -13.49 1.70 11.08
CA SER A 104 -14.60 1.05 10.39
C SER A 104 -14.17 0.23 9.17
N CYS A 105 -13.08 0.63 8.48
CA CYS A 105 -12.51 -0.16 7.38
C CYS A 105 -11.81 -1.45 7.86
N GLY A 106 -11.58 -1.59 9.16
CA GLY A 106 -10.91 -2.75 9.76
C GLY A 106 -11.75 -4.03 9.81
N TRP A 107 -13.04 -3.98 9.49
CA TRP A 107 -13.95 -5.14 9.55
C TRP A 107 -13.45 -6.35 8.73
N VAL A 108 -12.78 -6.10 7.61
CA VAL A 108 -12.21 -7.16 6.76
C VAL A 108 -11.10 -7.97 7.46
N ASN A 109 -10.56 -7.48 8.57
CA ASN A 109 -9.52 -8.16 9.33
C ASN A 109 -10.06 -9.01 10.49
N MET A 110 -11.40 -9.09 10.65
CA MET A 110 -12.02 -9.92 11.67
C MET A 110 -11.58 -11.38 11.48
N PRO A 111 -11.13 -12.04 12.57
CA PRO A 111 -10.68 -13.42 12.49
C PRO A 111 -11.82 -14.35 12.12
N TYR A 112 -11.55 -15.27 11.20
CA TYR A 112 -12.48 -16.33 10.76
C TYR A 112 -13.83 -15.82 10.23
N MET A 113 -13.85 -14.59 9.67
CA MET A 113 -15.07 -13.98 9.15
C MET A 113 -15.48 -14.54 7.78
N PHE A 114 -14.52 -14.98 6.99
CA PHE A 114 -14.77 -15.40 5.60
C PHE A 114 -14.38 -16.87 5.41
N ASP A 115 -15.27 -17.65 4.84
CA ASP A 115 -15.04 -19.04 4.50
C ASP A 115 -14.26 -19.22 3.18
N SER A 116 -14.32 -18.20 2.29
CA SER A 116 -13.60 -18.21 1.01
C SER A 116 -13.13 -16.81 0.58
N LEU A 117 -12.18 -16.75 -0.38
CA LEU A 117 -11.76 -15.49 -1.00
C LEU A 117 -12.85 -14.92 -1.90
N GLU A 118 -13.70 -15.77 -2.49
CA GLU A 118 -14.86 -15.36 -3.28
C GLU A 118 -15.88 -14.61 -2.43
N GLU A 119 -16.17 -15.13 -1.24
CA GLU A 119 -17.05 -14.46 -0.28
C GLU A 119 -16.46 -13.11 0.18
N PHE A 120 -15.16 -13.09 0.50
CA PHE A 120 -14.45 -11.85 0.83
C PHE A 120 -14.62 -10.79 -0.28
N ARG A 121 -14.34 -11.17 -1.54
CA ARG A 121 -14.43 -10.25 -2.69
C ARG A 121 -15.87 -9.77 -2.90
N ALA A 122 -16.83 -10.68 -2.85
CA ALA A 122 -18.25 -10.33 -3.03
C ALA A 122 -18.72 -9.34 -1.94
N LEU A 123 -18.28 -9.52 -0.70
CA LEU A 123 -18.66 -8.63 0.40
C LEU A 123 -17.92 -7.28 0.32
N VAL A 124 -16.65 -7.27 -0.06
CA VAL A 124 -15.91 -6.03 -0.32
C VAL A 124 -16.56 -5.20 -1.42
N ASP A 125 -16.98 -5.85 -2.51
CA ASP A 125 -17.67 -5.19 -3.62
C ASP A 125 -19.05 -4.65 -3.18
N ALA A 126 -19.81 -5.44 -2.44
CA ALA A 126 -21.12 -5.01 -1.90
C ALA A 126 -21.02 -3.83 -0.91
N MET A 127 -19.91 -3.75 -0.17
CA MET A 127 -19.65 -2.70 0.82
C MET A 127 -18.79 -1.56 0.27
N TRP A 128 -18.55 -1.49 -1.04
CA TRP A 128 -17.58 -0.56 -1.63
C TRP A 128 -17.84 0.90 -1.28
N ASP A 129 -19.07 1.36 -1.47
CA ASP A 129 -19.43 2.75 -1.20
C ASP A 129 -19.31 3.08 0.29
N GLN A 130 -19.74 2.15 1.14
CA GLN A 130 -19.65 2.31 2.59
C GLN A 130 -18.19 2.30 3.07
N ASN A 131 -17.34 1.45 2.51
CA ASN A 131 -15.90 1.44 2.80
C ASN A 131 -15.24 2.77 2.42
N ASN A 132 -15.60 3.33 1.26
CA ASN A 132 -15.11 4.64 0.84
C ASN A 132 -15.60 5.77 1.74
N GLU A 133 -16.87 5.75 2.15
CA GLU A 133 -17.41 6.74 3.10
C GLU A 133 -16.61 6.72 4.43
N TRP A 134 -16.36 5.54 4.99
CA TRP A 134 -15.55 5.39 6.20
C TRP A 134 -14.10 5.83 5.99
N ALA A 135 -13.47 5.41 4.90
CA ALA A 135 -12.07 5.76 4.58
C ALA A 135 -11.89 7.29 4.46
N ILE A 136 -12.84 7.98 3.84
CA ILE A 136 -12.82 9.44 3.70
C ILE A 136 -13.07 10.13 5.04
N LYS A 137 -14.11 9.71 5.75
CA LYS A 137 -14.56 10.37 6.99
C LYS A 137 -13.58 10.18 8.14
N GLU A 138 -13.06 8.97 8.31
CA GLU A 138 -12.19 8.60 9.42
C GLU A 138 -10.71 8.79 9.09
N GLY A 139 -10.30 8.38 7.87
CA GLY A 139 -8.90 8.32 7.44
C GLY A 139 -8.44 9.48 6.55
N GLY A 140 -9.35 10.29 6.01
CA GLY A 140 -9.02 11.37 5.07
C GLY A 140 -8.52 10.87 3.70
N CYS A 141 -8.76 9.60 3.40
CA CYS A 141 -8.29 8.93 2.18
C CYS A 141 -9.47 8.33 1.43
N ARG A 142 -9.36 8.24 0.11
CA ARG A 142 -10.26 7.47 -0.74
C ARG A 142 -9.62 6.15 -1.13
N LEU A 143 -10.39 5.08 -1.10
CA LEU A 143 -9.96 3.78 -1.60
C LEU A 143 -10.00 3.77 -3.13
N LEU A 144 -8.89 3.36 -3.75
CA LEU A 144 -8.82 3.09 -5.20
C LEU A 144 -9.16 1.64 -5.49
N CYS A 145 -8.67 0.72 -4.66
CA CYS A 145 -9.08 -0.69 -4.65
C CYS A 145 -8.67 -1.36 -3.33
N ILE A 146 -9.27 -2.53 -3.07
CA ILE A 146 -8.87 -3.47 -2.02
C ILE A 146 -8.51 -4.78 -2.72
N LEU A 147 -7.26 -5.21 -2.58
CA LEU A 147 -6.76 -6.48 -3.14
C LEU A 147 -6.60 -7.50 -2.02
N ASP A 148 -6.96 -8.76 -2.30
CA ASP A 148 -6.59 -9.90 -1.46
C ASP A 148 -5.37 -10.63 -2.03
N ILE A 149 -4.53 -11.13 -1.15
CA ILE A 149 -3.32 -11.90 -1.47
C ILE A 149 -3.26 -13.22 -0.70
N GLY A 150 -4.42 -13.80 -0.45
CA GLY A 150 -4.60 -15.06 0.27
C GLY A 150 -4.82 -14.87 1.76
N TYR A 151 -4.68 -15.96 2.50
CA TYR A 151 -4.89 -15.94 3.95
C TYR A 151 -3.60 -15.67 4.72
N ARG A 152 -3.77 -15.09 5.91
CA ARG A 152 -2.69 -14.90 6.88
C ARG A 152 -2.49 -16.20 7.66
N GLN A 153 -1.21 -16.57 7.81
CA GLN A 153 -0.76 -17.80 8.42
C GLN A 153 0.18 -17.49 9.59
N LEU A 154 0.37 -18.45 10.48
CA LEU A 154 1.35 -18.36 11.55
C LEU A 154 2.68 -18.96 11.06
N THR A 155 3.79 -18.25 11.26
CA THR A 155 5.12 -18.81 11.11
C THR A 155 5.89 -18.69 12.42
N THR A 156 6.74 -19.69 12.72
CA THR A 156 7.50 -19.76 13.97
C THR A 156 8.93 -20.24 13.75
N SER A 157 9.83 -19.93 14.68
CA SER A 157 11.22 -20.34 14.67
C SER A 157 11.38 -21.86 14.86
N ALA A 158 12.58 -22.37 14.62
CA ALA A 158 12.89 -23.80 14.78
C ALA A 158 12.62 -24.35 16.20
N LYS A 159 12.58 -23.49 17.21
CA LYS A 159 12.35 -23.88 18.61
C LYS A 159 10.87 -24.06 18.97
N HIS A 160 9.97 -23.52 18.16
CA HIS A 160 8.55 -23.41 18.49
C HIS A 160 7.65 -23.98 17.38
N PRO A 161 7.66 -25.33 17.14
CA PRO A 161 6.72 -25.94 16.21
C PRO A 161 5.29 -25.88 16.76
N VAL A 162 4.36 -25.29 16.01
CA VAL A 162 2.94 -25.22 16.38
C VAL A 162 2.15 -26.15 15.49
N ARG A 163 1.58 -27.23 16.05
CA ARG A 163 0.75 -28.21 15.33
C ARG A 163 -0.69 -28.25 15.82
N LYS A 164 -0.96 -27.74 17.01
CA LYS A 164 -2.27 -27.61 17.64
C LYS A 164 -2.29 -26.36 18.50
N LEU A 165 -3.47 -25.87 18.87
CA LEU A 165 -3.64 -24.64 19.64
C LEU A 165 -2.86 -24.66 20.99
N ALA A 166 -2.78 -25.82 21.65
CA ALA A 166 -2.04 -25.93 22.90
C ALA A 166 -0.53 -25.64 22.77
N ASP A 167 0.04 -25.88 21.57
CA ASP A 167 1.47 -25.63 21.31
C ASP A 167 1.76 -24.13 21.15
N ALA A 168 0.75 -23.31 20.92
CA ALA A 168 0.89 -21.86 20.74
C ALA A 168 1.04 -21.10 22.08
N LYS A 169 0.73 -21.73 23.20
CA LYS A 169 0.69 -21.08 24.52
C LYS A 169 2.04 -20.48 24.90
N GLY A 170 2.04 -19.16 25.17
CA GLY A 170 3.21 -18.42 25.64
C GLY A 170 4.27 -18.13 24.56
N ILE A 171 4.03 -18.48 23.29
CA ILE A 171 4.93 -18.12 22.19
C ILE A 171 4.83 -16.61 21.94
N LYS A 172 5.97 -15.92 21.93
CA LYS A 172 6.04 -14.51 21.59
C LYS A 172 5.85 -14.33 20.10
N ILE A 173 4.74 -13.69 19.72
CA ILE A 173 4.41 -13.47 18.31
C ILE A 173 4.42 -11.99 17.95
N ARG A 174 5.10 -11.66 16.86
CA ARG A 174 4.96 -10.32 16.26
C ARG A 174 3.58 -10.18 15.65
N THR A 175 2.90 -9.10 16.00
CA THR A 175 1.71 -8.62 15.30
C THR A 175 1.95 -7.23 14.73
N PRO A 176 1.20 -6.78 13.71
CA PRO A 176 1.12 -5.37 13.36
C PRO A 176 0.65 -4.51 14.53
N GLN A 177 0.82 -3.20 14.43
CA GLN A 177 0.32 -2.22 15.39
C GLN A 177 -1.20 -2.06 15.26
N ASN A 178 -1.94 -3.14 15.51
CA ASN A 178 -3.38 -3.24 15.35
C ASN A 178 -3.99 -3.95 16.56
N ALA A 179 -4.88 -3.27 17.27
CA ALA A 179 -5.47 -3.76 18.53
C ALA A 179 -6.30 -5.05 18.34
N LEU A 180 -7.01 -5.19 17.21
CA LEU A 180 -7.77 -6.40 16.89
C LEU A 180 -6.85 -7.60 16.77
N MET A 181 -5.74 -7.47 16.03
CA MET A 181 -4.77 -8.56 15.86
C MET A 181 -4.07 -8.93 17.16
N VAL A 182 -3.66 -7.94 17.96
CA VAL A 182 -3.12 -8.18 19.31
C VAL A 182 -4.11 -8.97 20.15
N SER A 183 -5.39 -8.57 20.18
CA SER A 183 -6.43 -9.25 20.94
C SER A 183 -6.68 -10.66 20.42
N THR A 184 -6.67 -10.87 19.10
CA THR A 184 -6.85 -12.19 18.47
C THR A 184 -5.77 -13.18 18.93
N PHE A 185 -4.50 -12.80 18.81
CA PHE A 185 -3.40 -13.70 19.18
C PHE A 185 -3.30 -13.91 20.69
N LYS A 186 -3.67 -12.92 21.49
CA LYS A 186 -3.80 -13.08 22.93
C LYS A 186 -4.90 -14.09 23.28
N ALA A 187 -6.04 -14.05 22.61
CA ALA A 187 -7.13 -15.01 22.80
C ALA A 187 -6.73 -16.44 22.37
N LEU A 188 -5.84 -16.59 21.39
CA LEU A 188 -5.26 -17.86 20.98
C LEU A 188 -4.17 -18.38 21.95
N GLY A 189 -3.85 -17.64 23.01
CA GLY A 189 -2.88 -18.04 24.03
C GLY A 189 -1.42 -17.69 23.74
N LEU A 190 -1.15 -16.92 22.64
CA LEU A 190 0.18 -16.40 22.34
C LEU A 190 0.44 -15.11 23.14
N GLU A 191 1.69 -14.66 23.13
CA GLU A 191 2.14 -13.39 23.70
C GLU A 191 2.44 -12.39 22.57
N PRO A 192 1.45 -11.61 22.10
CA PRO A 192 1.63 -10.71 20.99
C PRO A 192 2.45 -9.47 21.37
N THR A 193 3.41 -9.12 20.51
CA THR A 193 4.19 -7.89 20.56
C THR A 193 3.97 -7.11 19.27
N ALA A 194 3.48 -5.87 19.40
CA ALA A 194 3.25 -5.00 18.24
C ALA A 194 4.58 -4.41 17.76
N VAL A 195 4.98 -4.78 16.54
CA VAL A 195 6.22 -4.30 15.88
C VAL A 195 5.87 -3.85 14.46
N SER A 196 6.46 -2.75 14.00
CA SER A 196 6.24 -2.25 12.63
C SER A 196 6.62 -3.30 11.58
N PHE A 197 6.05 -3.20 10.38
CA PHE A 197 6.38 -4.13 9.31
C PHE A 197 7.86 -4.04 8.92
N ALA A 198 8.41 -2.83 8.90
CA ALA A 198 9.81 -2.55 8.61
C ALA A 198 10.78 -3.30 9.52
N GLU A 199 10.44 -3.45 10.80
CA GLU A 199 11.30 -4.05 11.81
C GLU A 199 11.06 -5.55 12.01
N THR A 200 10.07 -6.13 11.32
CA THR A 200 9.65 -7.52 11.56
C THR A 200 10.79 -8.51 11.34
N PHE A 201 11.55 -8.40 10.23
CA PHE A 201 12.66 -9.34 9.95
C PHE A 201 13.73 -9.28 11.04
N ASN A 202 14.12 -8.09 11.46
CA ASN A 202 15.13 -7.91 12.51
C ASN A 202 14.67 -8.49 13.84
N ALA A 203 13.40 -8.26 14.22
CA ALA A 203 12.83 -8.81 15.45
C ALA A 203 12.81 -10.36 15.45
N LEU A 204 12.50 -10.97 14.31
CA LEU A 204 12.54 -12.42 14.12
C LEU A 204 13.98 -12.96 14.17
N GLN A 205 14.91 -12.31 13.48
CA GLN A 205 16.30 -12.73 13.40
C GLN A 205 17.02 -12.63 14.76
N GLN A 206 16.74 -11.59 15.52
CA GLN A 206 17.31 -11.36 16.84
C GLN A 206 16.62 -12.18 17.94
N GLY A 207 15.49 -12.86 17.63
CA GLY A 207 14.73 -13.62 18.61
C GLY A 207 14.00 -12.77 19.65
N VAL A 208 13.72 -11.50 19.33
CA VAL A 208 12.84 -10.62 20.13
C VAL A 208 11.45 -11.22 20.18
N VAL A 209 11.03 -11.85 19.07
CA VAL A 209 9.81 -12.63 18.92
C VAL A 209 10.14 -14.02 18.34
N ASP A 210 9.34 -15.03 18.70
CA ASP A 210 9.54 -16.42 18.26
C ASP A 210 8.86 -16.69 16.91
N GLY A 211 7.91 -15.85 16.52
CA GLY A 211 7.14 -16.01 15.30
C GLY A 211 6.45 -14.72 14.84
N GLN A 212 5.79 -14.83 13.71
CA GLN A 212 4.96 -13.77 13.15
C GLN A 212 3.73 -14.36 12.45
N GLU A 213 2.77 -13.52 12.14
CA GLU A 213 1.62 -13.84 11.32
C GLU A 213 1.64 -13.00 10.04
N GLY A 214 1.18 -13.57 8.93
CA GLY A 214 1.15 -12.89 7.64
C GLY A 214 0.98 -13.84 6.47
N CYS A 215 0.95 -13.30 5.26
CA CYS A 215 0.84 -14.10 4.05
C CYS A 215 2.19 -14.71 3.63
N PHE A 216 2.14 -15.82 2.92
CA PHE A 216 3.36 -16.49 2.43
C PHE A 216 4.13 -15.67 1.40
N ASN A 217 3.46 -14.79 0.66
CA ASN A 217 4.16 -13.88 -0.24
C ASN A 217 5.25 -13.09 0.51
N ASN A 218 4.89 -12.48 1.65
CA ASN A 218 5.86 -11.74 2.48
C ASN A 218 6.93 -12.66 3.07
N VAL A 219 6.57 -13.88 3.48
CA VAL A 219 7.55 -14.85 4.01
C VAL A 219 8.64 -15.14 2.99
N VAL A 220 8.28 -15.24 1.70
CA VAL A 220 9.20 -15.54 0.61
C VAL A 220 9.96 -14.30 0.16
N THR A 221 9.26 -13.22 -0.16
CA THR A 221 9.87 -12.00 -0.73
C THR A 221 10.78 -11.27 0.24
N LEU A 222 10.43 -11.27 1.55
CA LEU A 222 11.23 -10.66 2.62
C LEU A 222 12.13 -11.66 3.35
N LYS A 223 12.22 -12.88 2.83
CA LYS A 223 13.10 -13.94 3.34
C LYS A 223 12.88 -14.30 4.81
N PHE A 224 11.67 -14.14 5.34
CA PHE A 224 11.37 -14.49 6.74
C PHE A 224 11.67 -15.98 7.03
N TYR A 225 11.68 -16.85 5.99
CA TYR A 225 12.07 -18.24 6.10
C TYR A 225 13.53 -18.46 6.61
N GLU A 226 14.38 -17.44 6.55
CA GLU A 226 15.72 -17.52 7.13
C GLU A 226 15.66 -17.64 8.65
N ALA A 227 14.73 -16.92 9.30
CA ALA A 227 14.48 -16.94 10.74
C ALA A 227 13.34 -17.87 11.17
N GLN A 228 12.39 -18.19 10.27
CA GLN A 228 11.19 -18.98 10.54
C GLN A 228 11.28 -20.35 9.86
N LYS A 229 11.06 -21.43 10.60
CA LYS A 229 11.23 -22.82 10.10
C LYS A 229 9.94 -23.61 10.02
N TYR A 230 8.88 -23.15 10.66
CA TYR A 230 7.56 -23.77 10.64
C TYR A 230 6.52 -22.79 10.14
N ALA A 231 5.56 -23.31 9.37
CA ALA A 231 4.38 -22.62 8.97
C ALA A 231 3.14 -23.43 9.38
N THR A 232 2.23 -22.78 10.09
CA THR A 232 0.96 -23.38 10.52
C THR A 232 -0.17 -22.70 9.79
N MET A 233 -0.93 -23.49 9.02
CA MET A 233 -2.05 -23.03 8.21
C MET A 233 -3.26 -22.79 9.11
N ILE A 234 -3.39 -21.57 9.61
CA ILE A 234 -4.50 -21.19 10.49
C ILE A 234 -5.61 -20.43 9.77
N ASN A 235 -5.34 -19.88 8.58
CA ASN A 235 -6.29 -19.15 7.74
C ASN A 235 -7.18 -18.17 8.52
N TYR A 236 -6.62 -17.49 9.52
CA TYR A 236 -7.43 -16.76 10.51
C TYR A 236 -8.03 -15.47 9.95
N SER A 237 -7.44 -14.90 8.92
CA SER A 237 -7.91 -13.68 8.27
C SER A 237 -7.43 -13.62 6.82
N VAL A 238 -8.17 -12.96 5.95
CA VAL A 238 -7.70 -12.63 4.61
C VAL A 238 -6.65 -11.54 4.70
N HIS A 239 -5.52 -11.72 4.01
CA HIS A 239 -4.54 -10.66 3.84
C HIS A 239 -4.98 -9.76 2.70
N SER A 240 -5.50 -8.60 3.04
CA SER A 240 -5.91 -7.57 2.09
C SER A 240 -5.02 -6.35 2.17
N CYS A 241 -4.89 -5.68 1.02
CA CYS A 241 -4.16 -4.43 0.88
C CYS A 241 -5.06 -3.37 0.29
N ASN A 242 -5.06 -2.19 0.89
CA ASN A 242 -5.73 -1.01 0.39
C ASN A 242 -4.78 -0.22 -0.50
N PHE A 243 -5.26 0.21 -1.66
CA PHE A 243 -4.66 1.28 -2.44
C PHE A 243 -5.47 2.53 -2.18
N ILE A 244 -4.82 3.54 -1.62
CA ILE A 244 -5.46 4.75 -1.12
C ILE A 244 -4.86 5.99 -1.78
N VAL A 245 -5.71 7.02 -1.93
CA VAL A 245 -5.33 8.37 -2.37
C VAL A 245 -5.83 9.38 -1.35
N GLY A 246 -5.05 10.44 -1.13
CA GLY A 246 -5.47 11.54 -0.25
C GLY A 246 -6.71 12.23 -0.81
N GLU A 247 -7.82 12.21 -0.06
CA GLU A 247 -9.09 12.78 -0.52
C GLU A 247 -8.96 14.28 -0.82
N ARG A 248 -8.33 15.04 0.07
CA ARG A 248 -8.11 16.48 -0.11
C ARG A 248 -7.30 16.79 -1.36
N TRP A 249 -6.26 16.02 -1.63
CA TRP A 249 -5.43 16.18 -2.83
C TRP A 249 -6.22 15.81 -4.08
N LEU A 250 -6.92 14.68 -4.07
CA LEU A 250 -7.74 14.23 -5.20
C LEU A 250 -8.79 15.30 -5.58
N GLN A 251 -9.45 15.90 -4.61
CA GLN A 251 -10.45 16.96 -4.84
C GLN A 251 -9.83 18.29 -5.30
N SER A 252 -8.52 18.46 -5.19
CA SER A 252 -7.81 19.65 -5.70
C SER A 252 -7.38 19.53 -7.16
N LEU A 253 -7.51 18.35 -7.76
CA LEU A 253 -7.21 18.13 -9.18
C LEU A 253 -8.27 18.79 -10.06
N PRO A 254 -7.85 19.32 -11.23
CA PRO A 254 -8.76 20.00 -12.16
C PRO A 254 -9.76 19.05 -12.81
#